data_0ffea26cb1085da9962fcb0dd8c96394
#
_entry.id   0ffea26cb1085da9962fcb0dd8c96394
#
_cell.length_a   1.000
_cell.length_b   1.000
_cell.length_c   1.000
_cell.angle_alpha   90.00
_cell.angle_beta   90.00
_cell.angle_gamma   90.00
#
_symmetry.space_group_name_H-M   'P 1'
#
loop_
_entity.id
_entity.type
_entity.pdbx_description
1 polymer ?
#
loop_
_entity_poly.entity_id
_entity_poly.type
_entity_poly.pdbx_seq_one_letter_code
_entity_poly.pdbx_strand_id
1 'polypeptide(L)'
;MARKKSAPEPLTDRDLSRWRLVEDFKARLQAAAAKQPLAATWSHPERWLAYSDYLSLFLLGLLNPVVRTMRGLSAASRLKRVQREVCTHAVSLGSFSEAQAVLDPALLAEVFGQLSREVCVARATDAASQRRWLIQDGSLFAALPRMYWALWRRQGQTQCQVRLHLSLDLTQAAPVRAAITPGKRCERAAWRAQCQRGDGYIGDRYYGEDYRLLGELDQAGVAFVVRLCDAAVLTVLEELPLSEADRQAKVTRSAWVRLGCQARYRSIRLRVVWVQTDKEMLRLVTNLGPEELSAGEVALLYKERWRIELFFRWLKCILGCRHWLAESPQGMALQIYLALIAALLLQLYTGRAPTKRMMELIQFYLLGVASLEELCAGLERLAPRQKS
;
A
#
# COMPACT_ATOMS: atom_id res chain seq x y z
N MET A 1 31.37 -19.24 2.07
CA MET A 1 30.67 -19.82 0.90
C MET A 1 29.28 -19.22 0.79
N ALA A 2 29.10 -18.26 -0.11
CA ALA A 2 27.79 -17.58 -0.32
C ALA A 2 26.87 -18.54 -1.06
N ARG A 3 25.72 -18.85 -0.46
CA ARG A 3 24.63 -19.57 -1.14
C ARG A 3 24.15 -18.74 -2.32
N LYS A 4 24.39 -19.19 -3.56
CA LYS A 4 23.74 -18.66 -4.77
C LYS A 4 22.23 -18.66 -4.52
N LYS A 5 21.60 -17.49 -4.42
CA LYS A 5 20.15 -17.36 -4.45
C LYS A 5 19.67 -17.91 -5.80
N SER A 6 18.92 -18.99 -5.77
CA SER A 6 18.21 -19.50 -6.94
C SER A 6 17.25 -18.41 -7.45
N ALA A 7 17.19 -18.26 -8.78
CA ALA A 7 16.15 -17.46 -9.41
C ALA A 7 14.77 -17.93 -8.89
N PRO A 8 13.79 -17.03 -8.73
CA PRO A 8 12.45 -17.44 -8.32
C PRO A 8 11.95 -18.53 -9.27
N GLU A 9 11.47 -19.64 -8.70
CA GLU A 9 10.92 -20.72 -9.48
C GLU A 9 9.80 -20.19 -10.38
N PRO A 10 9.73 -20.63 -11.66
CA PRO A 10 8.68 -20.19 -12.55
C PRO A 10 7.30 -20.61 -12.00
N LEU A 11 6.29 -19.75 -12.17
CA LEU A 11 4.91 -20.05 -11.83
C LEU A 11 4.45 -21.33 -12.53
N THR A 12 3.81 -22.21 -11.79
CA THR A 12 3.27 -23.46 -12.32
C THR A 12 1.74 -23.44 -12.30
N ASP A 13 1.13 -24.32 -13.10
CA ASP A 13 -0.30 -24.58 -13.08
C ASP A 13 -0.80 -24.93 -11.66
N ARG A 14 0.04 -25.63 -10.90
CA ARG A 14 -0.25 -25.99 -9.51
C ARG A 14 -0.37 -24.78 -8.60
N ASP A 15 0.41 -23.74 -8.85
CA ASP A 15 0.39 -22.51 -8.05
C ASP A 15 -0.88 -21.71 -8.29
N LEU A 16 -1.39 -21.71 -9.51
CA LEU A 16 -2.56 -20.94 -9.92
C LEU A 16 -3.85 -21.77 -9.89
N SER A 17 -3.84 -23.02 -10.41
CA SER A 17 -5.04 -23.85 -10.52
C SER A 17 -5.45 -24.52 -9.22
N ARG A 18 -4.51 -24.80 -8.32
CA ARG A 18 -4.76 -25.39 -7.00
C ARG A 18 -4.92 -24.37 -5.89
N TRP A 19 -4.99 -23.10 -6.24
CA TRP A 19 -5.17 -22.04 -5.24
C TRP A 19 -4.14 -22.07 -4.10
N ARG A 20 -2.89 -22.42 -4.42
CA ARG A 20 -1.79 -22.44 -3.46
C ARG A 20 -1.67 -21.11 -2.71
N LEU A 21 -1.98 -20.01 -3.39
CA LEU A 21 -2.08 -18.68 -2.80
C LEU A 21 -3.13 -18.63 -1.66
N VAL A 22 -4.26 -19.35 -1.80
CA VAL A 22 -5.29 -19.45 -0.76
C VAL A 22 -4.83 -20.36 0.37
N GLU A 23 -4.12 -21.46 0.10
CA GLU A 23 -3.55 -22.34 1.13
C GLU A 23 -2.52 -21.59 1.99
N ASP A 24 -1.61 -20.86 1.35
CA ASP A 24 -0.61 -20.01 2.05
C ASP A 24 -1.31 -18.93 2.90
N PHE A 25 -2.33 -18.29 2.36
CA PHE A 25 -3.13 -17.32 3.10
C PHE A 25 -3.80 -17.95 4.33
N LYS A 26 -4.41 -19.14 4.20
CA LYS A 26 -5.02 -19.87 5.33
C LYS A 26 -4.00 -20.22 6.41
N ALA A 27 -2.84 -20.71 6.04
CA ALA A 27 -1.77 -21.03 6.99
C ALA A 27 -1.33 -19.78 7.80
N ARG A 28 -1.20 -18.64 7.13
CA ARG A 28 -0.87 -17.37 7.78
C ARG A 28 -1.98 -16.86 8.70
N LEU A 29 -3.24 -17.01 8.30
CA LEU A 29 -4.39 -16.68 9.15
C LEU A 29 -4.40 -17.53 10.42
N GLN A 30 -4.15 -18.83 10.31
CA GLN A 30 -4.08 -19.73 11.45
C GLN A 30 -2.93 -19.36 12.40
N ALA A 31 -1.75 -19.06 11.84
CA ALA A 31 -0.60 -18.63 12.63
C ALA A 31 -0.83 -17.28 13.33
N ALA A 32 -1.55 -16.35 12.69
CA ALA A 32 -1.91 -15.07 13.32
C ALA A 32 -2.98 -15.25 14.40
N ALA A 33 -4.00 -16.08 14.17
CA ALA A 33 -5.06 -16.37 15.14
C ALA A 33 -4.54 -17.13 16.37
N ALA A 34 -3.49 -17.92 16.23
CA ALA A 34 -2.83 -18.58 17.37
C ALA A 34 -2.17 -17.57 18.34
N LYS A 35 -1.79 -16.40 17.86
CA LYS A 35 -1.18 -15.32 18.66
C LYS A 35 -2.21 -14.36 19.25
N GLN A 36 -3.36 -14.22 18.61
CA GLN A 36 -4.44 -13.33 19.04
C GLN A 36 -5.72 -14.15 19.18
N PRO A 37 -6.27 -14.31 20.40
CA PRO A 37 -7.50 -15.06 20.59
C PRO A 37 -8.63 -14.39 19.78
N LEU A 38 -9.29 -15.19 18.94
CA LEU A 38 -10.49 -14.76 18.25
C LEU A 38 -11.58 -14.45 19.26
N ALA A 39 -12.44 -13.48 18.96
CA ALA A 39 -13.60 -13.18 19.79
C ALA A 39 -14.40 -14.46 20.05
N ALA A 40 -14.96 -14.60 21.26
CA ALA A 40 -15.74 -15.78 21.68
C ALA A 40 -16.87 -16.15 20.71
N THR A 41 -17.39 -15.16 19.98
CA THR A 41 -18.38 -15.34 18.90
C THR A 41 -17.91 -16.25 17.76
N TRP A 42 -16.59 -16.42 17.54
CA TRP A 42 -16.04 -17.35 16.55
C TRP A 42 -15.85 -18.77 17.09
N SER A 43 -15.89 -18.95 18.40
CA SER A 43 -15.77 -20.25 19.09
C SER A 43 -17.14 -20.87 19.41
N HIS A 44 -18.26 -20.26 18.96
CA HIS A 44 -19.60 -20.77 19.25
C HIS A 44 -19.80 -22.12 18.58
N PRO A 45 -20.29 -23.16 19.31
CA PRO A 45 -20.42 -24.54 18.80
C PRO A 45 -21.31 -24.67 17.55
N GLU A 46 -22.32 -23.81 17.43
CA GLU A 46 -23.25 -23.79 16.30
C GLU A 46 -22.72 -23.01 15.07
N ARG A 47 -21.52 -22.45 15.15
CA ARG A 47 -20.95 -21.72 14.03
C ARG A 47 -20.27 -22.65 13.04
N TRP A 48 -20.93 -22.83 11.90
CA TRP A 48 -20.42 -23.65 10.78
C TRP A 48 -19.38 -22.90 9.91
N LEU A 49 -19.45 -21.57 9.85
CA LEU A 49 -18.54 -20.79 9.04
C LEU A 49 -17.26 -20.47 9.82
N ALA A 50 -16.17 -21.12 9.46
CA ALA A 50 -14.84 -20.78 9.97
C ALA A 50 -14.36 -19.44 9.42
N TYR A 51 -13.64 -18.65 10.26
CA TYR A 51 -13.08 -17.36 9.84
C TYR A 51 -12.14 -17.50 8.63
N SER A 52 -11.36 -18.59 8.59
CA SER A 52 -10.44 -18.89 7.48
C SER A 52 -11.19 -19.12 6.17
N ASP A 53 -12.32 -19.81 6.21
CA ASP A 53 -13.15 -20.08 5.02
C ASP A 53 -13.82 -18.79 4.53
N TYR A 54 -14.35 -17.98 5.46
CA TYR A 54 -14.93 -16.68 5.16
C TYR A 54 -13.94 -15.77 4.43
N LEU A 55 -12.73 -15.59 5.02
CA LEU A 55 -11.71 -14.71 4.46
C LEU A 55 -11.13 -15.25 3.15
N SER A 56 -11.00 -16.56 3.01
CA SER A 56 -10.54 -17.20 1.78
C SER A 56 -11.53 -17.06 0.64
N LEU A 57 -12.84 -17.14 0.92
CA LEU A 57 -13.88 -16.85 -0.07
C LEU A 57 -13.85 -15.37 -0.51
N PHE A 58 -13.59 -14.44 0.42
CA PHE A 58 -13.39 -13.03 0.05
C PHE A 58 -12.17 -12.83 -0.84
N LEU A 59 -11.05 -13.45 -0.50
CA LEU A 59 -9.83 -13.38 -1.31
C LEU A 59 -10.08 -13.96 -2.71
N LEU A 60 -10.81 -15.08 -2.82
CA LEU A 60 -11.26 -15.62 -4.09
C LEU A 60 -12.02 -14.58 -4.90
N GLY A 61 -12.97 -13.87 -4.28
CA GLY A 61 -13.77 -12.85 -4.95
C GLY A 61 -12.96 -11.67 -5.47
N LEU A 62 -11.88 -11.29 -4.77
CA LEU A 62 -10.98 -10.22 -5.21
C LEU A 62 -10.15 -10.62 -6.45
N LEU A 63 -9.72 -11.87 -6.50
CA LEU A 63 -8.88 -12.38 -7.59
C LEU A 63 -9.70 -12.87 -8.78
N ASN A 64 -10.93 -13.32 -8.55
CA ASN A 64 -11.78 -13.93 -9.58
C ASN A 64 -12.54 -12.87 -10.41
N PRO A 65 -12.50 -12.92 -11.76
CA PRO A 65 -13.17 -11.94 -12.60
C PRO A 65 -14.71 -12.06 -12.61
N VAL A 66 -15.26 -13.22 -12.24
CA VAL A 66 -16.70 -13.53 -12.31
C VAL A 66 -17.39 -13.40 -10.95
N VAL A 67 -16.78 -13.93 -9.89
CA VAL A 67 -17.38 -14.03 -8.56
C VAL A 67 -17.11 -12.76 -7.75
N ARG A 68 -17.87 -11.69 -8.00
CA ARG A 68 -17.63 -10.36 -7.40
C ARG A 68 -18.72 -9.87 -6.45
N THR A 69 -19.70 -10.71 -6.14
CA THR A 69 -20.82 -10.35 -5.25
C THR A 69 -20.95 -11.36 -4.11
N MET A 70 -21.53 -10.97 -2.98
CA MET A 70 -21.80 -11.91 -1.89
C MET A 70 -22.68 -13.10 -2.34
N ARG A 71 -23.66 -12.86 -3.21
CA ARG A 71 -24.49 -13.94 -3.79
C ARG A 71 -23.64 -14.88 -4.67
N GLY A 72 -22.74 -14.30 -5.47
CA GLY A 72 -21.80 -15.07 -6.29
C GLY A 72 -20.85 -15.90 -5.43
N LEU A 73 -20.31 -15.34 -4.32
CA LEU A 73 -19.46 -16.07 -3.38
C LEU A 73 -20.24 -17.19 -2.65
N SER A 74 -21.47 -16.93 -2.22
CA SER A 74 -22.36 -17.94 -1.63
C SER A 74 -22.66 -19.07 -2.65
N ALA A 75 -22.95 -18.74 -3.90
CA ALA A 75 -23.13 -19.74 -4.96
C ALA A 75 -21.85 -20.53 -5.24
N ALA A 76 -20.71 -19.86 -5.34
CA ALA A 76 -19.42 -20.51 -5.57
C ALA A 76 -19.03 -21.46 -4.43
N SER A 77 -19.36 -21.14 -3.17
CA SER A 77 -19.08 -21.98 -2.01
C SER A 77 -19.77 -23.37 -2.05
N ARG A 78 -20.76 -23.54 -2.93
CA ARG A 78 -21.46 -24.82 -3.15
C ARG A 78 -20.75 -25.71 -4.17
N LEU A 79 -19.77 -25.18 -4.90
CA LEU A 79 -19.03 -25.93 -5.91
C LEU A 79 -18.01 -26.86 -5.26
N LYS A 80 -17.95 -28.12 -5.67
CA LYS A 80 -17.04 -29.15 -5.11
C LYS A 80 -15.57 -28.70 -5.11
N ARG A 81 -15.13 -28.03 -6.17
CA ARG A 81 -13.75 -27.53 -6.27
C ARG A 81 -13.49 -26.41 -5.24
N VAL A 82 -14.43 -25.48 -5.10
CA VAL A 82 -14.30 -24.38 -4.11
C VAL A 82 -14.32 -24.93 -2.68
N GLN A 83 -15.15 -25.95 -2.40
CA GLN A 83 -15.18 -26.63 -1.10
C GLN A 83 -13.88 -27.36 -0.79
N ARG A 84 -13.22 -27.92 -1.78
CA ARG A 84 -11.94 -28.60 -1.59
C ARG A 84 -10.77 -27.62 -1.38
N GLU A 85 -10.74 -26.50 -2.11
CA GLU A 85 -9.57 -25.62 -2.18
C GLU A 85 -9.73 -24.35 -1.32
N VAL A 86 -10.95 -23.84 -1.15
CA VAL A 86 -11.18 -22.50 -0.56
C VAL A 86 -11.96 -22.56 0.75
N CYS A 87 -13.03 -23.33 0.85
CA CYS A 87 -13.86 -23.42 2.04
C CYS A 87 -14.35 -24.85 2.26
N THR A 88 -14.57 -25.22 3.53
CA THR A 88 -14.97 -26.61 3.87
C THR A 88 -16.44 -26.88 3.64
N HIS A 89 -17.29 -25.85 3.68
CA HIS A 89 -18.75 -25.96 3.62
C HIS A 89 -19.36 -24.87 2.75
N ALA A 90 -20.59 -25.12 2.28
CA ALA A 90 -21.40 -24.11 1.62
C ALA A 90 -21.77 -22.99 2.60
N VAL A 91 -21.59 -21.74 2.19
CA VAL A 91 -21.84 -20.56 3.01
C VAL A 91 -23.12 -19.88 2.58
N SER A 92 -24.05 -19.64 3.53
CA SER A 92 -25.26 -18.89 3.28
C SER A 92 -24.97 -17.40 3.13
N LEU A 93 -25.87 -16.67 2.45
CA LEU A 93 -25.76 -15.21 2.32
C LEU A 93 -25.86 -14.50 3.68
N GLY A 94 -26.74 -15.01 4.58
CA GLY A 94 -26.88 -14.50 5.95
C GLY A 94 -25.60 -14.66 6.74
N SER A 95 -25.04 -15.88 6.82
CA SER A 95 -23.77 -16.13 7.51
C SER A 95 -22.63 -15.27 6.97
N PHE A 96 -22.60 -15.01 5.65
CA PHE A 96 -21.62 -14.15 5.02
C PHE A 96 -21.75 -12.69 5.48
N SER A 97 -23.01 -12.19 5.59
CA SER A 97 -23.30 -10.82 6.03
C SER A 97 -23.01 -10.63 7.52
N GLU A 98 -23.36 -11.58 8.37
CA GLU A 98 -23.12 -11.52 9.81
C GLU A 98 -21.65 -11.61 10.18
N ALA A 99 -20.88 -12.44 9.50
CA ALA A 99 -19.44 -12.60 9.74
C ALA A 99 -18.67 -11.28 9.64
N GLN A 100 -19.11 -10.36 8.77
CA GLN A 100 -18.49 -9.04 8.61
C GLN A 100 -18.54 -8.16 9.85
N ALA A 101 -19.56 -8.32 10.68
CA ALA A 101 -19.73 -7.52 11.89
C ALA A 101 -18.93 -8.07 13.07
N VAL A 102 -18.48 -9.32 12.98
CA VAL A 102 -17.89 -10.07 14.09
C VAL A 102 -16.38 -10.17 14.00
N LEU A 103 -15.83 -10.22 12.78
CA LEU A 103 -14.39 -10.41 12.58
C LEU A 103 -13.62 -9.11 12.80
N ASP A 104 -12.62 -9.16 13.69
CA ASP A 104 -11.72 -8.05 13.93
C ASP A 104 -10.71 -7.91 12.77
N PRO A 105 -10.63 -6.75 12.10
CA PRO A 105 -9.62 -6.47 11.08
C PRO A 105 -8.18 -6.58 11.57
N ALA A 106 -7.91 -6.53 12.87
CA ALA A 106 -6.57 -6.65 13.46
C ALA A 106 -5.89 -7.97 13.07
N LEU A 107 -6.66 -9.06 12.90
CA LEU A 107 -6.13 -10.33 12.40
C LEU A 107 -5.50 -10.18 11.00
N LEU A 108 -6.19 -9.49 10.08
CA LEU A 108 -5.67 -9.25 8.74
C LEU A 108 -4.54 -8.21 8.74
N ALA A 109 -4.57 -7.24 9.65
CA ALA A 109 -3.46 -6.30 9.82
C ALA A 109 -2.16 -7.02 10.23
N GLU A 110 -2.25 -8.04 11.10
CA GLU A 110 -1.09 -8.88 11.47
C GLU A 110 -0.57 -9.70 10.27
N VAL A 111 -1.46 -10.38 9.53
CA VAL A 111 -1.08 -11.12 8.30
C VAL A 111 -0.45 -10.18 7.26
N PHE A 112 -1.02 -9.00 7.06
CA PHE A 112 -0.46 -7.96 6.19
C PHE A 112 0.96 -7.56 6.64
N GLY A 113 1.16 -7.32 7.94
CA GLY A 113 2.47 -6.97 8.48
C GLY A 113 3.52 -8.07 8.30
N GLN A 114 3.14 -9.35 8.46
CA GLN A 114 4.03 -10.49 8.22
C GLN A 114 4.45 -10.58 6.75
N LEU A 115 3.49 -10.56 5.83
CA LEU A 115 3.75 -10.59 4.38
C LEU A 115 4.60 -9.41 3.91
N SER A 116 4.32 -8.21 4.42
CA SER A 116 5.10 -7.02 4.12
C SER A 116 6.56 -7.18 4.51
N ARG A 117 6.84 -7.69 5.71
CA ARG A 117 8.21 -7.98 6.15
C ARG A 117 8.89 -9.00 5.25
N GLU A 118 8.19 -10.07 4.90
CA GLU A 118 8.73 -11.14 4.04
C GLU A 118 9.09 -10.62 2.64
N VAL A 119 8.21 -9.86 1.99
CA VAL A 119 8.49 -9.23 0.69
C VAL A 119 9.71 -8.31 0.76
N CYS A 120 9.84 -7.55 1.85
CA CYS A 120 10.97 -6.63 2.02
C CYS A 120 12.28 -7.36 2.29
N VAL A 121 12.28 -8.44 3.09
CA VAL A 121 13.48 -9.22 3.41
C VAL A 121 13.93 -10.08 2.23
N ALA A 122 13.01 -10.70 1.51
CA ALA A 122 13.34 -11.58 0.37
C ALA A 122 14.16 -10.90 -0.73
N ARG A 123 14.15 -9.55 -0.76
CA ARG A 123 14.82 -8.74 -1.78
C ARG A 123 15.82 -7.72 -1.23
N ALA A 124 16.15 -7.78 0.05
CA ALA A 124 17.23 -6.99 0.61
C ALA A 124 18.56 -7.41 -0.08
N THR A 125 18.97 -6.62 -1.05
CA THR A 125 20.34 -6.66 -1.57
C THR A 125 21.28 -6.06 -0.52
N ASP A 126 22.60 -6.32 -0.60
CA ASP A 126 23.65 -5.99 0.38
C ASP A 126 23.77 -4.52 0.86
N ALA A 127 22.79 -3.70 0.62
CA ALA A 127 22.68 -2.32 1.07
C ALA A 127 22.25 -2.22 2.55
N ALA A 128 22.88 -2.98 3.45
CA ALA A 128 22.63 -2.90 4.90
C ALA A 128 22.95 -1.52 5.50
N SER A 129 23.52 -0.60 4.72
CA SER A 129 23.85 0.77 5.13
C SER A 129 22.96 1.86 4.52
N GLN A 130 22.07 1.56 3.58
CA GLN A 130 21.22 2.57 2.95
C GLN A 130 19.89 2.70 3.67
N ARG A 131 19.51 3.97 3.95
CA ARG A 131 18.20 4.33 4.52
C ARG A 131 17.06 3.80 3.64
N ARG A 132 16.10 3.13 4.26
CA ARG A 132 14.87 2.69 3.61
C ARG A 132 13.98 3.88 3.29
N TRP A 133 13.54 4.02 2.05
CA TRP A 133 12.63 5.10 1.64
C TRP A 133 11.20 4.58 1.46
N LEU A 134 10.25 5.29 2.04
CA LEU A 134 8.83 5.00 2.00
C LEU A 134 8.07 6.18 1.38
N ILE A 135 7.22 5.90 0.41
CA ILE A 135 6.30 6.90 -0.11
C ILE A 135 5.05 6.90 0.77
N GLN A 136 4.72 8.06 1.34
CA GLN A 136 3.56 8.22 2.21
C GLN A 136 2.46 8.98 1.48
N ASP A 137 1.25 8.40 1.41
CA ASP A 137 0.10 9.07 0.81
C ASP A 137 -1.22 8.48 1.35
N GLY A 138 -2.32 9.20 1.11
CA GLY A 138 -3.67 8.77 1.44
C GLY A 138 -4.57 8.67 0.22
N SER A 139 -5.39 7.64 0.14
CA SER A 139 -6.40 7.52 -0.90
C SER A 139 -7.80 7.42 -0.34
N LEU A 140 -8.72 8.16 -0.94
CA LEU A 140 -10.14 8.10 -0.62
C LEU A 140 -10.84 7.03 -1.47
N PHE A 141 -11.69 6.28 -0.80
CA PHE A 141 -12.58 5.30 -1.40
C PHE A 141 -14.01 5.75 -1.17
N ALA A 142 -14.80 5.82 -2.23
CA ALA A 142 -16.21 6.12 -2.12
C ALA A 142 -16.91 5.04 -1.27
N ALA A 143 -17.73 5.46 -0.33
CA ALA A 143 -18.58 4.61 0.47
C ALA A 143 -20.05 4.86 0.11
N LEU A 144 -20.95 3.94 0.44
CA LEU A 144 -22.36 4.10 0.14
C LEU A 144 -22.98 5.15 1.05
N PRO A 145 -23.96 5.94 0.59
CA PRO A 145 -24.61 7.01 1.39
C PRO A 145 -25.20 6.49 2.71
N ARG A 146 -25.61 5.22 2.77
CA ARG A 146 -26.14 4.57 3.98
C ARG A 146 -25.06 4.19 5.01
N MET A 147 -23.78 4.33 4.67
CA MET A 147 -22.67 4.14 5.61
C MET A 147 -22.44 5.41 6.44
N TYR A 148 -23.37 5.71 7.35
CA TYR A 148 -23.40 6.97 8.13
C TYR A 148 -22.11 7.24 8.91
N TRP A 149 -21.38 6.22 9.31
CA TRP A 149 -20.09 6.33 10.00
C TRP A 149 -18.97 6.94 9.12
N ALA A 150 -19.10 6.87 7.78
CA ALA A 150 -18.16 7.43 6.81
C ALA A 150 -18.62 8.81 6.27
N LEU A 151 -19.75 9.34 6.76
CA LEU A 151 -20.27 10.63 6.37
C LEU A 151 -19.43 11.78 6.94
N TRP A 152 -19.18 12.79 6.12
CA TRP A 152 -18.58 14.05 6.52
C TRP A 152 -18.95 15.17 5.56
N ARG A 153 -18.82 16.42 6.01
CA ARG A 153 -19.09 17.60 5.18
C ARG A 153 -17.80 18.24 4.71
N ARG A 154 -17.72 18.57 3.44
CA ARG A 154 -16.66 19.36 2.85
C ARG A 154 -17.25 20.38 1.90
N GLN A 155 -16.92 21.66 2.10
CA GLN A 155 -17.40 22.77 1.26
C GLN A 155 -18.94 22.74 1.04
N GLY A 156 -19.71 22.49 2.10
CA GLY A 156 -21.17 22.42 2.03
C GLY A 156 -21.75 21.11 1.49
N GLN A 157 -20.95 20.23 0.91
CA GLN A 157 -21.42 18.94 0.39
C GLN A 157 -21.20 17.81 1.39
N THR A 158 -22.19 16.94 1.53
CA THR A 158 -22.07 15.70 2.31
C THR A 158 -21.39 14.63 1.46
N GLN A 159 -20.31 14.08 1.97
CA GLN A 159 -19.56 13.01 1.33
C GLN A 159 -19.52 11.77 2.23
N CYS A 160 -19.55 10.59 1.62
CA CYS A 160 -19.39 9.32 2.31
C CYS A 160 -18.15 8.63 1.76
N GLN A 161 -17.07 8.62 2.54
CA GLN A 161 -15.76 8.15 2.10
C GLN A 161 -14.98 7.51 3.24
N VAL A 162 -14.17 6.52 2.88
CA VAL A 162 -13.15 5.89 3.73
C VAL A 162 -11.78 6.24 3.19
N ARG A 163 -10.84 6.49 4.08
CA ARG A 163 -9.47 6.83 3.72
C ARG A 163 -8.52 5.71 4.11
N LEU A 164 -7.72 5.27 3.17
CA LEU A 164 -6.56 4.42 3.40
C LEU A 164 -5.33 5.32 3.44
N HIS A 165 -4.61 5.31 4.56
CA HIS A 165 -3.27 5.87 4.69
C HIS A 165 -2.28 4.74 4.47
N LEU A 166 -1.34 4.94 3.55
CA LEU A 166 -0.42 3.89 3.11
C LEU A 166 1.01 4.39 3.07
N SER A 167 1.93 3.57 3.57
CA SER A 167 3.36 3.70 3.29
C SER A 167 3.75 2.61 2.28
N LEU A 168 4.30 3.02 1.14
CA LEU A 168 4.79 2.13 0.08
C LEU A 168 6.32 2.12 0.08
N ASP A 169 6.93 0.96 0.20
CA ASP A 169 8.38 0.81 0.09
C ASP A 169 8.84 1.14 -1.32
N LEU A 170 9.79 2.07 -1.44
CA LEU A 170 10.27 2.55 -2.73
C LEU A 170 10.98 1.46 -3.52
N THR A 171 11.83 0.68 -2.86
CA THR A 171 12.67 -0.35 -3.50
C THR A 171 11.84 -1.52 -3.97
N GLN A 172 10.91 -1.98 -3.14
CA GLN A 172 10.10 -3.16 -3.42
C GLN A 172 8.78 -2.82 -4.11
N ALA A 173 8.36 -1.55 -4.15
CA ALA A 173 7.02 -1.11 -4.55
C ALA A 173 5.92 -1.88 -3.80
N ALA A 174 6.17 -2.21 -2.54
CA ALA A 174 5.31 -3.03 -1.69
C ALA A 174 4.63 -2.19 -0.60
N PRO A 175 3.34 -2.41 -0.31
CA PRO A 175 2.69 -1.77 0.82
C PRO A 175 3.26 -2.30 2.14
N VAL A 176 3.67 -1.41 3.05
CA VAL A 176 4.35 -1.80 4.29
C VAL A 176 3.66 -1.36 5.57
N ARG A 177 2.94 -0.25 5.52
CA ARG A 177 2.11 0.22 6.63
C ARG A 177 0.78 0.71 6.08
N ALA A 178 -0.30 0.37 6.74
CA ALA A 178 -1.64 0.76 6.35
C ALA A 178 -2.47 1.15 7.57
N ALA A 179 -3.26 2.21 7.46
CA ALA A 179 -4.29 2.57 8.43
C ALA A 179 -5.55 2.99 7.69
N ILE A 180 -6.70 2.49 8.15
CA ILE A 180 -7.99 2.74 7.54
C ILE A 180 -8.82 3.60 8.48
N THR A 181 -9.33 4.72 7.98
CA THR A 181 -10.05 5.70 8.80
C THR A 181 -11.25 6.26 8.05
N PRO A 182 -12.26 6.84 8.74
CA PRO A 182 -13.24 7.68 8.08
C PRO A 182 -12.58 8.79 7.28
N GLY A 183 -13.17 9.18 6.14
CA GLY A 183 -12.58 10.12 5.19
C GLY A 183 -12.17 11.48 5.76
N LYS A 184 -12.83 11.92 6.85
CA LYS A 184 -12.52 13.18 7.55
C LYS A 184 -11.20 13.17 8.34
N ARG A 185 -10.61 11.99 8.61
CA ARG A 185 -9.38 11.90 9.41
C ARG A 185 -8.21 12.54 8.68
N CYS A 186 -7.43 13.33 9.43
CA CYS A 186 -6.30 14.07 8.88
C CYS A 186 -5.14 13.12 8.49
N GLU A 187 -4.65 13.22 7.26
CA GLU A 187 -3.51 12.43 6.76
C GLU A 187 -2.21 12.73 7.53
N ARG A 188 -2.00 13.99 7.93
CA ARG A 188 -0.83 14.41 8.71
C ARG A 188 -0.76 13.71 10.07
N ALA A 189 -1.92 13.49 10.71
CA ALA A 189 -2.01 12.73 11.96
C ALA A 189 -1.67 11.23 11.75
N ALA A 190 -2.11 10.65 10.65
CA ALA A 190 -1.77 9.28 10.29
C ALA A 190 -0.26 9.13 9.98
N TRP A 191 0.33 10.11 9.30
CA TRP A 191 1.78 10.12 9.07
C TRP A 191 2.55 10.13 10.40
N ARG A 192 2.23 11.07 11.31
CA ARG A 192 2.85 11.11 12.66
C ARG A 192 2.82 9.76 13.37
N ALA A 193 1.68 9.06 13.28
CA ALA A 193 1.51 7.76 13.93
C ALA A 193 2.27 6.61 13.26
N GLN A 194 2.59 6.72 11.97
CA GLN A 194 3.23 5.66 11.19
C GLN A 194 4.74 5.84 11.01
N CYS A 195 5.27 7.04 11.25
CA CYS A 195 6.70 7.32 11.09
C CYS A 195 7.55 6.54 12.08
N GLN A 196 8.70 6.08 11.61
CA GLN A 196 9.70 5.40 12.41
C GLN A 196 11.07 6.02 12.16
N ARG A 197 11.84 6.19 13.23
CA ARG A 197 13.24 6.63 13.14
C ARG A 197 14.05 5.64 12.31
N GLY A 198 14.96 6.15 11.49
CA GLY A 198 15.80 5.34 10.59
C GLY A 198 15.22 5.17 9.19
N ASP A 199 13.89 5.26 9.01
CA ASP A 199 13.28 5.33 7.69
C ASP A 199 13.34 6.76 7.12
N GLY A 200 13.29 6.87 5.78
CA GLY A 200 13.06 8.12 5.05
C GLY A 200 11.67 8.12 4.41
N TYR A 201 11.02 9.28 4.36
CA TYR A 201 9.65 9.40 3.85
C TYR A 201 9.56 10.41 2.71
N ILE A 202 8.81 10.05 1.67
CA ILE A 202 8.52 10.91 0.53
C ILE A 202 7.04 11.27 0.60
N GLY A 203 6.73 12.58 0.65
CA GLY A 203 5.36 13.10 0.74
C GLY A 203 5.05 14.17 -0.30
N ASP A 204 3.77 14.35 -0.58
CA ASP A 204 3.30 15.39 -1.48
C ASP A 204 3.24 16.78 -0.82
N ARG A 205 2.74 17.79 -1.55
CA ARG A 205 2.65 19.17 -1.06
C ARG A 205 1.69 19.33 0.13
N TYR A 206 0.71 18.46 0.30
CA TYR A 206 -0.23 18.53 1.43
C TYR A 206 0.50 18.41 2.76
N TYR A 207 1.54 17.58 2.83
CA TYR A 207 2.38 17.44 4.01
C TYR A 207 3.34 18.64 4.17
N GLY A 208 3.81 19.20 3.05
CA GLY A 208 4.70 20.38 3.03
C GLY A 208 4.05 21.70 3.46
N GLU A 209 2.73 21.74 3.60
CA GLU A 209 2.01 22.89 4.17
C GLU A 209 2.06 22.94 5.72
N ASP A 210 2.39 21.82 6.37
CA ASP A 210 2.45 21.72 7.83
C ASP A 210 3.90 21.78 8.32
N TYR A 211 4.41 23.01 8.51
CA TYR A 211 5.78 23.23 8.99
C TYR A 211 6.01 22.65 10.40
N ARG A 212 4.95 22.55 11.21
CA ARG A 212 5.02 21.89 12.52
C ARG A 212 5.31 20.40 12.37
N LEU A 213 4.63 19.71 11.42
CA LEU A 213 4.92 18.32 11.10
C LEU A 213 6.37 18.13 10.67
N LEU A 214 6.88 18.99 9.77
CA LEU A 214 8.27 18.91 9.30
C LEU A 214 9.27 19.08 10.45
N GLY A 215 9.01 20.03 11.37
CA GLY A 215 9.83 20.22 12.56
C GLY A 215 9.78 19.05 13.54
N GLU A 216 8.61 18.47 13.75
CA GLU A 216 8.43 17.28 14.59
C GLU A 216 9.18 16.06 14.02
N LEU A 217 9.13 15.85 12.70
CA LEU A 217 9.87 14.79 12.02
C LEU A 217 11.39 14.97 12.14
N ASP A 218 11.86 16.19 11.95
CA ASP A 218 13.28 16.53 12.11
C ASP A 218 13.77 16.25 13.54
N GLN A 219 13.06 16.74 14.54
CA GLN A 219 13.38 16.50 15.97
C GLN A 219 13.35 14.99 16.32
N ALA A 220 12.47 14.23 15.69
CA ALA A 220 12.39 12.78 15.89
C ALA A 220 13.49 11.99 15.13
N GLY A 221 14.34 12.67 14.35
CA GLY A 221 15.36 12.02 13.51
C GLY A 221 14.77 11.18 12.38
N VAL A 222 13.59 11.55 11.88
CA VAL A 222 12.92 10.94 10.75
C VAL A 222 13.28 11.72 9.49
N ALA A 223 13.95 11.08 8.54
CA ALA A 223 14.30 11.71 7.28
C ALA A 223 13.08 11.88 6.37
N PHE A 224 13.05 12.96 5.58
CA PHE A 224 11.97 13.19 4.64
C PHE A 224 12.40 13.95 3.39
N VAL A 225 11.64 13.76 2.31
CA VAL A 225 11.64 14.57 1.08
C VAL A 225 10.19 14.92 0.77
N VAL A 226 9.81 16.19 0.87
CA VAL A 226 8.42 16.64 0.74
C VAL A 226 8.35 17.84 -0.22
N ARG A 227 7.32 17.91 -1.06
CA ARG A 227 7.08 19.10 -1.88
C ARG A 227 6.47 20.21 -1.02
N LEU A 228 7.03 21.41 -1.09
CA LEU A 228 6.43 22.61 -0.54
C LEU A 228 5.31 23.14 -1.46
N CYS A 229 4.34 23.83 -0.87
CA CYS A 229 3.37 24.59 -1.65
C CYS A 229 4.01 25.83 -2.28
N ASP A 230 3.43 26.33 -3.37
CA ASP A 230 3.99 27.47 -4.12
C ASP A 230 3.94 28.79 -3.33
N ALA A 231 3.03 28.88 -2.35
CA ALA A 231 2.91 30.01 -1.43
C ALA A 231 3.80 29.88 -0.19
N ALA A 232 4.67 28.85 -0.09
CA ALA A 232 5.54 28.69 1.08
C ALA A 232 6.50 29.85 1.22
N VAL A 233 6.44 30.51 2.40
CA VAL A 233 7.36 31.58 2.77
C VAL A 233 8.63 30.93 3.32
N LEU A 234 9.77 31.31 2.75
CA LEU A 234 11.07 30.80 3.16
C LEU A 234 12.11 31.94 3.19
N THR A 235 13.00 31.90 4.17
CA THR A 235 14.16 32.78 4.28
C THR A 235 15.39 31.96 4.01
N VAL A 236 16.16 32.31 2.97
CA VAL A 236 17.44 31.66 2.67
C VAL A 236 18.45 32.02 3.73
N LEU A 237 19.11 31.03 4.29
CA LEU A 237 20.16 31.16 5.29
C LEU A 237 21.55 30.97 4.65
N GLU A 238 21.66 30.01 3.74
CA GLU A 238 22.94 29.63 3.14
C GLU A 238 22.70 28.96 1.79
N GLU A 239 23.34 29.39 0.72
CA GLU A 239 23.35 28.74 -0.57
C GLU A 239 24.31 27.57 -0.57
N LEU A 240 23.92 26.51 -1.24
CA LEU A 240 24.73 25.29 -1.37
C LEU A 240 25.18 25.11 -2.84
N PRO A 241 26.44 24.69 -3.05
CA PRO A 241 26.94 24.43 -4.38
C PRO A 241 26.21 23.25 -5.02
N LEU A 242 26.10 23.27 -6.34
CA LEU A 242 25.53 22.20 -7.14
C LEU A 242 26.63 21.51 -7.95
N SER A 243 26.64 20.19 -7.92
CA SER A 243 27.47 19.35 -8.79
C SER A 243 26.89 19.32 -10.21
N GLU A 244 27.67 18.79 -11.16
CA GLU A 244 27.20 18.56 -12.51
C GLU A 244 26.05 17.53 -12.55
N ALA A 245 26.13 16.48 -11.72
CA ALA A 245 25.07 15.48 -11.56
C ALA A 245 23.76 16.10 -11.07
N ASP A 246 23.81 17.07 -10.15
CA ASP A 246 22.63 17.80 -9.69
C ASP A 246 21.97 18.58 -10.83
N ARG A 247 22.76 19.25 -11.67
CA ARG A 247 22.25 19.99 -12.84
C ARG A 247 21.63 19.06 -13.89
N GLN A 248 22.24 17.90 -14.12
CA GLN A 248 21.67 16.85 -14.99
C GLN A 248 20.34 16.32 -14.47
N ALA A 249 20.16 16.26 -13.14
CA ALA A 249 18.89 15.97 -12.48
C ALA A 249 17.90 17.16 -12.51
N LYS A 250 18.18 18.22 -13.29
CA LYS A 250 17.37 19.45 -13.44
C LYS A 250 17.25 20.26 -12.15
N VAL A 251 18.17 20.11 -11.21
CA VAL A 251 18.28 20.97 -10.02
C VAL A 251 18.84 22.32 -10.44
N THR A 252 18.18 23.39 -10.07
CA THR A 252 18.58 24.76 -10.37
C THR A 252 19.16 25.50 -9.16
N ARG A 253 18.81 25.06 -7.95
CA ARG A 253 19.24 25.69 -6.69
C ARG A 253 19.13 24.71 -5.53
N SER A 254 20.03 24.85 -4.55
CA SER A 254 19.93 24.17 -3.24
C SER A 254 20.37 25.12 -2.15
N ALA A 255 19.60 25.24 -1.06
CA ALA A 255 19.91 26.14 0.04
C ALA A 255 19.35 25.64 1.37
N TRP A 256 20.05 25.99 2.46
CA TRP A 256 19.47 25.94 3.79
C TRP A 256 18.52 27.11 3.98
N VAL A 257 17.33 26.82 4.49
CA VAL A 257 16.28 27.82 4.67
C VAL A 257 15.62 27.70 6.02
N ARG A 258 14.95 28.77 6.41
CA ARG A 258 13.96 28.81 7.47
C ARG A 258 12.57 28.90 6.83
N LEU A 259 11.63 28.05 7.27
CA LEU A 259 10.26 28.05 6.77
C LEU A 259 9.35 28.93 7.63
N GLY A 260 8.51 29.72 6.96
CA GLY A 260 7.52 30.59 7.59
C GLY A 260 8.09 31.80 8.32
N CYS A 261 7.21 32.73 8.66
CA CYS A 261 7.57 33.97 9.38
C CYS A 261 7.29 33.90 10.89
N GLN A 262 6.57 32.90 11.38
CA GLN A 262 6.17 32.82 12.79
C GLN A 262 7.33 32.41 13.69
N ALA A 263 7.40 33.01 14.89
CA ALA A 263 8.47 32.78 15.88
C ALA A 263 8.65 31.28 16.21
N ARG A 264 7.57 30.53 16.27
CA ARG A 264 7.59 29.08 16.57
C ARG A 264 8.34 28.21 15.55
N TYR A 265 8.62 28.73 14.34
CA TYR A 265 9.36 28.00 13.30
C TYR A 265 10.80 28.47 13.14
N ARG A 266 11.25 29.47 13.95
CA ARG A 266 12.57 30.08 13.81
C ARG A 266 13.74 29.13 14.03
N SER A 267 13.55 28.07 14.82
CA SER A 267 14.57 27.07 15.11
C SER A 267 14.68 25.96 14.05
N ILE A 268 13.73 25.88 13.11
CA ILE A 268 13.69 24.82 12.12
C ILE A 268 14.52 25.25 10.91
N ARG A 269 15.70 24.63 10.75
CA ARG A 269 16.60 24.79 9.61
C ARG A 269 16.47 23.57 8.71
N LEU A 270 15.93 23.74 7.50
CA LEU A 270 15.72 22.67 6.53
C LEU A 270 16.38 23.03 5.21
N ARG A 271 16.72 22.03 4.41
CA ARG A 271 17.25 22.24 3.06
C ARG A 271 16.13 22.23 2.04
N VAL A 272 16.11 23.19 1.14
CA VAL A 272 15.22 23.23 -0.03
C VAL A 272 16.03 23.04 -1.29
N VAL A 273 15.53 22.19 -2.17
CA VAL A 273 16.07 21.91 -3.50
C VAL A 273 15.04 22.36 -4.53
N TRP A 274 15.43 23.23 -5.47
CA TRP A 274 14.59 23.68 -6.57
C TRP A 274 14.86 22.82 -7.79
N VAL A 275 13.82 22.21 -8.33
CA VAL A 275 13.91 21.30 -9.49
C VAL A 275 13.04 21.81 -10.61
N GLN A 276 13.63 22.09 -11.76
CA GLN A 276 12.90 22.51 -12.94
C GLN A 276 12.31 21.29 -13.64
N THR A 277 10.99 21.23 -13.73
CA THR A 277 10.29 20.27 -14.57
C THR A 277 9.84 20.94 -15.87
N ASP A 278 9.33 20.17 -16.81
CA ASP A 278 8.82 20.70 -18.07
C ASP A 278 7.57 21.58 -17.89
N LYS A 279 6.91 21.51 -16.71
CA LYS A 279 5.67 22.21 -16.40
C LYS A 279 5.82 23.31 -15.35
N GLU A 280 6.65 23.10 -14.34
CA GLU A 280 6.73 23.96 -13.16
C GLU A 280 8.07 23.82 -12.43
N MET A 281 8.38 24.81 -11.59
CA MET A 281 9.48 24.72 -10.64
C MET A 281 8.99 24.06 -9.36
N LEU A 282 9.54 22.89 -9.03
CA LEU A 282 9.24 22.20 -7.76
C LEU A 282 10.19 22.70 -6.67
N ARG A 283 9.67 22.89 -5.46
CA ARG A 283 10.45 23.15 -4.24
C ARG A 283 10.33 21.93 -3.34
N LEU A 284 11.43 21.20 -3.19
CA LEU A 284 11.50 19.99 -2.38
C LEU A 284 12.25 20.30 -1.09
N VAL A 285 11.64 20.04 0.06
CA VAL A 285 12.23 20.24 1.37
C VAL A 285 12.67 18.93 1.99
N THR A 286 13.84 18.93 2.63
CA THR A 286 14.40 17.80 3.36
C THR A 286 15.15 18.28 4.59
N ASN A 287 15.30 17.44 5.60
CA ASN A 287 16.16 17.69 6.75
C ASN A 287 17.58 17.08 6.59
N LEU A 288 17.86 16.41 5.47
CA LEU A 288 19.15 15.80 5.21
C LEU A 288 20.14 16.78 4.58
N GLY A 289 21.39 16.73 5.01
CA GLY A 289 22.51 17.48 4.44
C GLY A 289 22.91 16.98 3.05
N PRO A 290 23.71 17.78 2.30
CA PRO A 290 24.20 17.37 0.97
C PRO A 290 25.09 16.12 1.01
N GLU A 291 25.79 15.88 2.14
CA GLU A 291 26.64 14.70 2.35
C GLU A 291 25.82 13.39 2.52
N GLU A 292 24.59 13.52 3.07
CA GLU A 292 23.71 12.36 3.29
C GLU A 292 22.85 12.06 2.06
N LEU A 293 22.47 13.11 1.32
CA LEU A 293 21.60 13.05 0.14
C LEU A 293 21.88 14.24 -0.76
N SER A 294 22.50 14.04 -1.92
CA SER A 294 22.75 15.10 -2.90
C SER A 294 21.46 15.77 -3.39
N ALA A 295 21.55 16.93 -3.99
CA ALA A 295 20.38 17.63 -4.49
C ALA A 295 19.73 16.88 -5.68
N GLY A 296 20.54 16.21 -6.50
CA GLY A 296 20.09 15.33 -7.57
C GLY A 296 19.32 14.12 -7.05
N GLU A 297 19.82 13.48 -6.00
CA GLU A 297 19.13 12.34 -5.36
C GLU A 297 17.78 12.76 -4.76
N VAL A 298 17.68 13.95 -4.14
CA VAL A 298 16.40 14.50 -3.68
C VAL A 298 15.40 14.59 -4.83
N ALA A 299 15.82 15.10 -5.99
CA ALA A 299 14.98 15.22 -7.18
C ALA A 299 14.54 13.85 -7.71
N LEU A 300 15.46 12.88 -7.78
CA LEU A 300 15.19 11.52 -8.24
C LEU A 300 14.26 10.76 -7.29
N LEU A 301 14.48 10.86 -5.98
CA LEU A 301 13.60 10.25 -4.98
C LEU A 301 12.17 10.80 -5.09
N TYR A 302 12.03 12.11 -5.21
CA TYR A 302 10.70 12.71 -5.32
C TYR A 302 9.96 12.29 -6.61
N LYS A 303 10.67 12.10 -7.70
CA LYS A 303 10.10 11.59 -8.97
C LYS A 303 9.44 10.22 -8.77
N GLU A 304 9.97 9.39 -7.89
CA GLU A 304 9.42 8.05 -7.61
C GLU A 304 8.11 8.10 -6.81
N ARG A 305 7.74 9.24 -6.22
CA ARG A 305 6.48 9.41 -5.48
C ARG A 305 5.26 8.94 -6.28
N TRP A 306 5.30 9.08 -7.61
CA TRP A 306 4.20 8.65 -8.47
C TRP A 306 3.85 7.16 -8.35
N ARG A 307 4.75 6.32 -7.89
CA ARG A 307 4.52 4.87 -7.73
C ARG A 307 3.34 4.56 -6.80
N ILE A 308 3.12 5.35 -5.76
CA ILE A 308 1.99 5.11 -4.85
C ILE A 308 0.64 5.39 -5.53
N GLU A 309 0.59 6.35 -6.45
CA GLU A 309 -0.61 6.64 -7.23
C GLU A 309 -0.95 5.48 -8.20
N LEU A 310 0.08 4.85 -8.80
CA LEU A 310 -0.09 3.65 -9.61
C LEU A 310 -0.59 2.48 -8.77
N PHE A 311 -0.04 2.32 -7.56
CA PHE A 311 -0.51 1.30 -6.62
C PHE A 311 -1.96 1.53 -6.21
N PHE A 312 -2.36 2.74 -5.86
CA PHE A 312 -3.75 3.06 -5.54
C PHE A 312 -4.69 2.83 -6.73
N ARG A 313 -4.25 3.11 -7.95
CA ARG A 313 -5.03 2.83 -9.16
C ARG A 313 -5.28 1.33 -9.30
N TRP A 314 -4.25 0.52 -9.13
CA TRP A 314 -4.37 -0.94 -9.12
C TRP A 314 -5.29 -1.42 -8.00
N LEU A 315 -5.09 -0.94 -6.77
CA LEU A 315 -5.90 -1.32 -5.60
C LEU A 315 -7.38 -1.00 -5.82
N LYS A 316 -7.70 0.15 -6.40
CA LYS A 316 -9.06 0.52 -6.77
C LYS A 316 -9.66 -0.39 -7.85
N CYS A 317 -8.86 -0.89 -8.77
CA CYS A 317 -9.32 -1.86 -9.76
C CYS A 317 -9.64 -3.22 -9.14
N ILE A 318 -8.79 -3.75 -8.26
CA ILE A 318 -9.01 -5.07 -7.64
C ILE A 318 -10.18 -5.04 -6.65
N LEU A 319 -10.33 -3.97 -5.88
CA LEU A 319 -11.45 -3.79 -4.97
C LEU A 319 -12.78 -3.60 -5.70
N GLY A 320 -12.74 -3.30 -7.01
CA GLY A 320 -13.96 -3.07 -7.79
C GLY A 320 -14.78 -1.92 -7.24
N CYS A 321 -14.19 -0.78 -6.96
CA CYS A 321 -14.63 0.40 -6.16
C CYS A 321 -16.10 0.85 -6.24
N ARG A 322 -16.95 0.13 -6.93
CA ARG A 322 -18.40 0.39 -7.02
C ARG A 322 -19.24 -0.61 -6.26
N HIS A 323 -18.66 -1.70 -5.75
CA HIS A 323 -19.40 -2.80 -5.12
C HIS A 323 -18.69 -3.28 -3.85
N TRP A 324 -18.83 -2.49 -2.78
CA TRP A 324 -18.43 -2.96 -1.46
C TRP A 324 -19.29 -4.15 -1.07
N LEU A 325 -18.65 -5.26 -0.70
CA LEU A 325 -19.33 -6.45 -0.18
C LEU A 325 -19.76 -6.25 1.28
N ALA A 326 -19.23 -5.24 1.95
CA ALA A 326 -19.48 -4.92 3.35
C ALA A 326 -19.70 -3.42 3.53
N GLU A 327 -20.58 -3.06 4.46
CA GLU A 327 -20.98 -1.68 4.74
C GLU A 327 -20.54 -1.21 6.13
N SER A 328 -20.19 -2.14 7.02
CA SER A 328 -19.65 -1.81 8.33
C SER A 328 -18.20 -1.31 8.25
N PRO A 329 -17.71 -0.51 9.23
CA PRO A 329 -16.31 -0.10 9.32
C PRO A 329 -15.35 -1.30 9.27
N GLN A 330 -15.68 -2.34 10.04
CA GLN A 330 -14.90 -3.59 10.09
C GLN A 330 -14.88 -4.29 8.72
N GLY A 331 -16.04 -4.46 8.10
CA GLY A 331 -16.15 -5.14 6.82
C GLY A 331 -15.43 -4.41 5.68
N MET A 332 -15.43 -3.07 5.66
CA MET A 332 -14.62 -2.30 4.71
C MET A 332 -13.12 -2.44 5.00
N ALA A 333 -12.73 -2.42 6.26
CA ALA A 333 -11.34 -2.63 6.64
C ALA A 333 -10.85 -4.03 6.22
N LEU A 334 -11.66 -5.08 6.44
CA LEU A 334 -11.37 -6.43 5.99
C LEU A 334 -11.13 -6.50 4.48
N GLN A 335 -11.98 -5.87 3.66
CA GLN A 335 -11.82 -5.86 2.21
C GLN A 335 -10.53 -5.15 1.77
N ILE A 336 -10.21 -4.01 2.38
CA ILE A 336 -9.00 -3.25 2.05
C ILE A 336 -7.75 -4.07 2.44
N TYR A 337 -7.72 -4.64 3.66
CA TYR A 337 -6.59 -5.48 4.07
C TYR A 337 -6.45 -6.73 3.19
N LEU A 338 -7.54 -7.39 2.83
CA LEU A 338 -7.48 -8.53 1.90
C LEU A 338 -6.92 -8.14 0.54
N ALA A 339 -7.25 -6.96 0.02
CA ALA A 339 -6.67 -6.49 -1.23
C ALA A 339 -5.18 -6.15 -1.10
N LEU A 340 -4.73 -5.59 0.03
CA LEU A 340 -3.32 -5.38 0.33
C LEU A 340 -2.56 -6.71 0.48
N ILE A 341 -3.16 -7.69 1.15
CA ILE A 341 -2.63 -9.05 1.27
C ILE A 341 -2.53 -9.72 -0.11
N ALA A 342 -3.57 -9.59 -0.95
CA ALA A 342 -3.53 -10.10 -2.33
C ALA A 342 -2.37 -9.49 -3.13
N ALA A 343 -2.10 -8.18 -2.95
CA ALA A 343 -0.96 -7.53 -3.59
C ALA A 343 0.37 -8.18 -3.19
N LEU A 344 0.57 -8.39 -1.89
CA LEU A 344 1.79 -8.97 -1.34
C LEU A 344 1.96 -10.44 -1.73
N LEU A 345 0.89 -11.22 -1.69
CA LEU A 345 0.91 -12.62 -2.15
C LEU A 345 1.26 -12.70 -3.64
N LEU A 346 0.60 -11.91 -4.49
CA LEU A 346 0.93 -11.84 -5.91
C LEU A 346 2.39 -11.45 -6.13
N GLN A 347 2.91 -10.52 -5.33
CA GLN A 347 4.30 -10.11 -5.42
C GLN A 347 5.28 -11.21 -4.98
N LEU A 348 4.96 -11.97 -3.95
CA LEU A 348 5.77 -13.13 -3.53
C LEU A 348 5.81 -14.20 -4.62
N TYR A 349 4.65 -14.53 -5.22
CA TYR A 349 4.57 -15.58 -6.24
C TYR A 349 5.15 -15.15 -7.60
N THR A 350 4.95 -13.89 -8.01
CA THR A 350 5.40 -13.42 -9.33
C THR A 350 6.78 -12.76 -9.30
N GLY A 351 7.28 -12.48 -8.10
CA GLY A 351 8.51 -11.72 -7.95
C GLY A 351 8.38 -10.22 -8.31
N ARG A 352 7.19 -9.66 -8.53
CA ARG A 352 6.95 -8.31 -9.04
C ARG A 352 5.78 -7.62 -8.35
N ALA A 353 5.87 -6.31 -8.19
CA ALA A 353 4.75 -5.52 -7.70
C ALA A 353 3.54 -5.66 -8.66
N PRO A 354 2.33 -5.83 -8.11
CA PRO A 354 1.13 -6.04 -8.93
C PRO A 354 0.78 -4.78 -9.73
N THR A 355 0.38 -5.01 -10.97
CA THR A 355 -0.11 -3.98 -11.89
C THR A 355 -1.47 -4.35 -12.44
N LYS A 356 -2.20 -3.37 -13.00
CA LYS A 356 -3.48 -3.65 -13.68
C LYS A 356 -3.30 -4.69 -14.78
N ARG A 357 -2.23 -4.58 -15.57
CA ARG A 357 -1.97 -5.52 -16.67
C ARG A 357 -1.65 -6.93 -16.19
N MET A 358 -0.89 -7.06 -15.10
CA MET A 358 -0.66 -8.37 -14.48
C MET A 358 -2.00 -9.01 -14.06
N MET A 359 -2.88 -8.23 -13.43
CA MET A 359 -4.18 -8.73 -13.01
C MET A 359 -5.06 -9.16 -14.19
N GLU A 360 -5.06 -8.42 -15.28
CA GLU A 360 -5.75 -8.80 -16.52
C GLU A 360 -5.24 -10.14 -17.07
N LEU A 361 -3.93 -10.33 -17.12
CA LEU A 361 -3.32 -11.59 -17.57
C LEU A 361 -3.72 -12.77 -16.68
N ILE A 362 -3.66 -12.59 -15.35
CA ILE A 362 -4.11 -13.61 -14.39
C ILE A 362 -5.60 -13.93 -14.60
N GLN A 363 -6.43 -12.92 -14.83
CA GLN A 363 -7.86 -13.13 -15.08
C GLN A 363 -8.12 -13.86 -16.41
N PHE A 364 -7.38 -13.57 -17.46
CA PHE A 364 -7.48 -14.32 -18.71
C PHE A 364 -7.12 -15.80 -18.52
N TYR A 365 -6.08 -16.09 -17.77
CA TYR A 365 -5.74 -17.46 -17.39
C TYR A 365 -6.86 -18.14 -16.58
N LEU A 366 -7.38 -17.49 -15.55
CA LEU A 366 -8.46 -18.02 -14.71
C LEU A 366 -9.77 -18.24 -15.46
N LEU A 367 -10.02 -17.50 -16.55
CA LEU A 367 -11.16 -17.67 -17.45
C LEU A 367 -10.91 -18.76 -18.53
N GLY A 368 -9.70 -19.33 -18.60
CA GLY A 368 -9.33 -20.27 -19.64
C GLY A 368 -9.12 -19.64 -21.02
N VAL A 369 -8.99 -18.30 -21.09
CA VAL A 369 -8.71 -17.55 -22.33
C VAL A 369 -7.23 -17.59 -22.68
N ALA A 370 -6.37 -17.63 -21.66
CA ALA A 370 -4.93 -17.76 -21.83
C ALA A 370 -4.40 -19.05 -21.20
N SER A 371 -3.37 -19.64 -21.81
CA SER A 371 -2.62 -20.75 -21.24
C SER A 371 -1.67 -20.25 -20.15
N LEU A 372 -1.11 -21.17 -19.35
CA LEU A 372 -0.07 -20.84 -18.37
C LEU A 372 1.17 -20.25 -19.05
N GLU A 373 1.57 -20.81 -20.18
CA GLU A 373 2.72 -20.33 -20.96
C GLU A 373 2.52 -18.88 -21.43
N GLU A 374 1.33 -18.57 -21.95
CA GLU A 374 0.98 -17.19 -22.35
C GLU A 374 0.94 -16.23 -21.17
N LEU A 375 0.45 -16.68 -20.00
CA LEU A 375 0.52 -15.88 -18.76
C LEU A 375 1.97 -15.61 -18.36
N CYS A 376 2.81 -16.64 -18.29
CA CYS A 376 4.23 -16.49 -17.93
C CYS A 376 4.97 -15.55 -18.91
N ALA A 377 4.81 -15.79 -20.21
CA ALA A 377 5.40 -14.90 -21.23
C ALA A 377 4.87 -13.46 -21.16
N GLY A 378 3.59 -13.31 -20.79
CA GLY A 378 2.99 -11.99 -20.54
C GLY A 378 3.59 -11.29 -19.33
N LEU A 379 3.79 -12.01 -18.23
CA LEU A 379 4.42 -11.49 -17.01
C LEU A 379 5.89 -11.10 -17.24
N GLU A 380 6.64 -11.87 -18.03
CA GLU A 380 8.02 -11.56 -18.39
C GLU A 380 8.12 -10.26 -19.20
N ARG A 381 7.21 -10.05 -20.15
CA ARG A 381 7.14 -8.81 -20.95
C ARG A 381 6.80 -7.56 -20.13
N LEU A 382 6.18 -7.73 -18.95
CA LEU A 382 5.91 -6.64 -18.02
C LEU A 382 7.14 -6.26 -17.19
N ALA A 383 8.26 -7.00 -17.28
CA ALA A 383 9.50 -6.60 -16.66
C ALA A 383 9.92 -5.22 -17.16
N PRO A 384 10.40 -4.30 -16.30
CA PRO A 384 11.09 -3.12 -16.77
C PRO A 384 12.26 -3.61 -17.64
N ARG A 385 12.33 -3.15 -18.90
CA ARG A 385 13.52 -3.36 -19.72
C ARG A 385 14.67 -2.76 -18.94
N GLN A 386 15.64 -3.59 -18.54
CA GLN A 386 16.93 -3.07 -18.10
C GLN A 386 17.41 -2.19 -19.25
N LYS A 387 17.51 -0.90 -19.01
CA LYS A 387 18.20 -0.01 -19.92
C LYS A 387 19.67 -0.41 -19.82
N SER A 388 20.13 -1.13 -20.85
CA SER A 388 21.54 -1.33 -21.13
C SER A 388 22.24 0.00 -21.27
#